data_55231649ee219a5954537ed1655e0679
#
_entry.id   55231649ee219a5954537ed1655e0679
#
_cell.length_a   1.000
_cell.length_b   1.000
_cell.length_c   1.000
_cell.angle_alpha   90.00
_cell.angle_beta   90.00
_cell.angle_gamma   90.00
#
_symmetry.space_group_name_H-M   'P 1'
#
loop_
_entity.id
_entity.type
_entity.pdbx_description
1 polymer ?
#
loop_
_entity_poly.entity_id
_entity_poly.type
_entity_poly.pdbx_seq_one_letter_code
_entity_poly.pdbx_strand_id
1 'polypeptide(L)'
;NSKVKSVNASGVSVISDTPDIANARIEFENGCVANLTASRISLKNMRKSRFFQKDAYIAVDFFEKATEVVKMQDAPENPGDFDMVLQNAEGIKKQIYFENPTVEANNAILDELETFDDAINNNTTPIVSLEQGTEALRVAQMVINDF
;
A
#
# COMPACT_ATOMS: atom_id res chain seq x y z
N ASN A 1 -7.61 10.54 5.69
CA ASN A 1 -8.72 9.60 5.54
C ASN A 1 -9.71 10.16 4.51
N SER A 2 -10.15 9.33 3.56
CA SER A 2 -11.14 9.68 2.55
C SER A 2 -12.16 8.56 2.44
N LYS A 3 -13.41 8.90 2.21
CA LYS A 3 -14.48 7.91 2.05
C LYS A 3 -14.37 7.22 0.69
N VAL A 4 -14.85 5.98 0.63
CA VAL A 4 -14.99 5.24 -0.63
C VAL A 4 -16.10 5.88 -1.46
N LYS A 5 -15.78 6.24 -2.69
CA LYS A 5 -16.70 6.80 -3.69
C LYS A 5 -17.37 5.69 -4.50
N SER A 6 -16.56 4.73 -4.98
CA SER A 6 -17.05 3.60 -5.77
C SER A 6 -16.12 2.39 -5.61
N VAL A 7 -16.69 1.20 -5.82
CA VAL A 7 -15.98 -0.07 -5.90
C VAL A 7 -16.40 -0.72 -7.22
N ASN A 8 -15.44 -1.30 -7.92
CA ASN A 8 -15.66 -2.18 -9.06
C ASN A 8 -14.82 -3.44 -8.82
N ALA A 9 -15.44 -4.57 -8.66
CA ALA A 9 -14.77 -5.81 -8.33
C ALA A 9 -15.16 -6.95 -9.26
N SER A 10 -14.33 -7.98 -9.27
CA SER A 10 -14.59 -9.25 -9.95
C SER A 10 -13.96 -10.38 -9.17
N GLY A 11 -14.70 -11.48 -9.02
CA GLY A 11 -14.24 -12.68 -8.37
C GLY A 11 -14.39 -13.90 -9.29
N VAL A 12 -13.45 -14.84 -9.22
CA VAL A 12 -13.46 -16.08 -10.00
C VAL A 12 -13.25 -17.26 -9.09
N SER A 13 -14.20 -18.20 -9.14
CA SER A 13 -14.12 -19.52 -8.49
C SER A 13 -13.45 -20.49 -9.45
N VAL A 14 -12.36 -21.12 -9.03
CA VAL A 14 -11.57 -22.08 -9.82
C VAL A 14 -11.58 -23.47 -9.20
N ILE A 15 -11.39 -23.56 -7.89
CA ILE A 15 -11.31 -24.81 -7.11
C ILE A 15 -12.45 -24.88 -6.09
N SER A 16 -12.85 -23.73 -5.54
CA SER A 16 -13.85 -23.61 -4.47
C SER A 16 -15.18 -23.10 -5.01
N ASP A 17 -16.25 -23.26 -4.21
CA ASP A 17 -17.57 -22.66 -4.49
C ASP A 17 -17.62 -21.15 -4.27
N THR A 18 -16.56 -20.59 -3.67
CA THR A 18 -16.38 -19.15 -3.45
C THR A 18 -15.18 -18.64 -4.26
N PRO A 19 -15.07 -17.35 -4.57
CA PRO A 19 -13.96 -16.82 -5.36
C PRO A 19 -12.59 -17.17 -4.80
N ASP A 20 -11.74 -17.76 -5.64
CA ASP A 20 -10.35 -18.10 -5.36
C ASP A 20 -9.40 -16.98 -5.75
N ILE A 21 -9.81 -16.13 -6.69
CA ILE A 21 -9.13 -14.92 -7.12
C ILE A 21 -10.14 -13.78 -7.09
N ALA A 22 -9.76 -12.65 -6.56
CA ALA A 22 -10.54 -11.42 -6.59
C ALA A 22 -9.67 -10.24 -6.99
N ASN A 23 -10.24 -9.35 -7.80
CA ASN A 23 -9.66 -8.07 -8.17
C ASN A 23 -10.66 -6.97 -7.86
N ALA A 24 -10.19 -5.86 -7.31
CA ALA A 24 -11.04 -4.72 -7.04
C ALA A 24 -10.34 -3.41 -7.37
N ARG A 25 -11.08 -2.49 -7.95
CA ARG A 25 -10.71 -1.09 -8.11
C ARG A 25 -11.59 -0.26 -7.20
N ILE A 26 -10.98 0.48 -6.29
CA ILE A 26 -11.65 1.35 -5.32
C ILE A 26 -11.26 2.79 -5.61
N GLU A 27 -12.26 3.65 -5.80
CA GLU A 27 -12.06 5.10 -5.93
C GLU A 27 -12.50 5.79 -4.65
N PHE A 28 -11.72 6.78 -4.23
CA PHE A 28 -12.00 7.57 -3.04
C PHE A 28 -12.45 8.99 -3.41
N GLU A 29 -13.19 9.65 -2.52
CA GLU A 29 -13.70 11.00 -2.74
C GLU A 29 -12.59 12.05 -2.98
N ASN A 30 -11.40 11.84 -2.42
CA ASN A 30 -10.22 12.69 -2.63
C ASN A 30 -9.47 12.43 -3.94
N GLY A 31 -10.00 11.56 -4.82
CA GLY A 31 -9.38 11.20 -6.10
C GLY A 31 -8.32 10.09 -6.02
N CYS A 32 -7.99 9.58 -4.83
CA CYS A 32 -7.12 8.42 -4.70
C CYS A 32 -7.79 7.18 -5.29
N VAL A 33 -6.98 6.29 -5.86
CA VAL A 33 -7.44 5.01 -6.41
C VAL A 33 -6.59 3.87 -5.85
N ALA A 34 -7.24 2.81 -5.39
CA ALA A 34 -6.59 1.56 -5.01
C ALA A 34 -7.00 0.43 -5.98
N ASN A 35 -6.01 -0.31 -6.49
CA ASN A 35 -6.24 -1.55 -7.21
C ASN A 35 -5.76 -2.69 -6.34
N LEU A 36 -6.64 -3.61 -6.01
CA LEU A 36 -6.40 -4.73 -5.12
C LEU A 36 -6.47 -6.04 -5.91
N THR A 37 -5.61 -6.97 -5.57
CA THR A 37 -5.67 -8.35 -6.05
C THR A 37 -5.45 -9.28 -4.86
N ALA A 38 -6.32 -10.24 -4.68
CA ALA A 38 -6.18 -11.31 -3.71
C ALA A 38 -6.35 -12.66 -4.40
N SER A 39 -5.48 -13.62 -4.08
CA SER A 39 -5.56 -14.98 -4.63
C SER A 39 -5.09 -15.98 -3.59
N ARG A 40 -5.84 -17.07 -3.44
CA ARG A 40 -5.44 -18.24 -2.61
C ARG A 40 -4.90 -19.41 -3.41
N ILE A 41 -4.84 -19.27 -4.74
CA ILE A 41 -4.37 -20.33 -5.65
C ILE A 41 -3.08 -19.96 -6.40
N SER A 42 -2.46 -18.82 -6.08
CA SER A 42 -1.20 -18.42 -6.69
C SER A 42 -0.04 -19.29 -6.24
N LEU A 43 0.86 -19.65 -7.17
CA LEU A 43 2.04 -20.49 -6.89
C LEU A 43 3.04 -19.86 -5.92
N LYS A 44 3.10 -18.51 -5.89
CA LYS A 44 4.00 -17.78 -5.00
C LYS A 44 3.19 -17.00 -3.98
N ASN A 45 3.55 -17.16 -2.72
CA ASN A 45 3.06 -16.27 -1.67
C ASN A 45 3.61 -14.86 -1.93
N MET A 46 2.71 -13.88 -1.94
CA MET A 46 3.05 -12.49 -2.16
C MET A 46 2.17 -11.61 -1.27
N ARG A 47 2.79 -10.64 -0.63
CA ARG A 47 2.07 -9.62 0.12
C ARG A 47 2.77 -8.29 -0.10
N LYS A 48 2.35 -7.57 -1.14
CA LYS A 48 3.00 -6.33 -1.60
C LYS A 48 2.01 -5.20 -1.71
N SER A 49 2.49 -3.99 -1.39
CA SER A 49 1.78 -2.74 -1.65
C SER A 49 2.68 -1.79 -2.42
N ARG A 50 2.11 -1.07 -3.38
CA ARG A 50 2.81 -0.04 -4.16
C ARG A 50 2.01 1.24 -4.09
N PHE A 51 2.68 2.32 -3.74
CA PHE A 51 2.08 3.65 -3.63
C PHE A 51 2.73 4.57 -4.66
N PHE A 52 1.89 5.20 -5.46
CA PHE A 52 2.29 6.17 -6.46
C PHE A 52 1.78 7.54 -6.02
N GLN A 53 2.67 8.48 -5.86
CA GLN A 53 2.35 9.86 -5.54
C GLN A 53 3.20 10.80 -6.40
N LYS A 54 2.92 12.10 -6.35
CA LYS A 54 3.49 13.09 -7.27
C LYS A 54 5.03 13.03 -7.36
N ASP A 55 5.69 12.91 -6.21
CA ASP A 55 7.15 13.02 -6.12
C ASP A 55 7.81 11.76 -5.51
N ALA A 56 7.05 10.66 -5.39
CA ALA A 56 7.59 9.39 -4.89
C ALA A 56 6.80 8.17 -5.37
N TYR A 57 7.54 7.09 -5.51
CA TYR A 57 7.03 5.73 -5.63
C TYR A 57 7.55 4.92 -4.43
N ILE A 58 6.66 4.22 -3.76
CA ILE A 58 7.01 3.40 -2.59
C ILE A 58 6.52 1.98 -2.84
N ALA A 59 7.41 1.01 -2.77
CA ALA A 59 7.10 -0.41 -2.81
C ALA A 59 7.40 -1.05 -1.46
N VAL A 60 6.42 -1.74 -0.90
CA VAL A 60 6.55 -2.48 0.37
C VAL A 60 6.26 -3.94 0.10
N ASP A 61 7.20 -4.79 0.43
CA ASP A 61 7.05 -6.24 0.44
C ASP A 61 6.98 -6.72 1.89
N PHE A 62 5.76 -7.03 2.34
CA PHE A 62 5.52 -7.49 3.71
C PHE A 62 5.98 -8.94 3.93
N PHE A 63 6.14 -9.72 2.85
CA PHE A 63 6.61 -11.10 2.95
C PHE A 63 8.13 -11.14 3.09
N GLU A 64 8.84 -10.41 2.22
CA GLU A 64 10.30 -10.32 2.24
C GLU A 64 10.81 -9.29 3.25
N LYS A 65 9.93 -8.52 3.90
CA LYS A 65 10.26 -7.42 4.82
C LYS A 65 11.21 -6.41 4.18
N ALA A 66 10.88 -5.97 2.99
CA ALA A 66 11.68 -5.04 2.20
C ALA A 66 10.85 -3.81 1.81
N THR A 67 11.50 -2.65 1.82
CA THR A 67 10.90 -1.39 1.38
C THR A 67 11.86 -0.69 0.42
N GLU A 68 11.33 -0.27 -0.72
CA GLU A 68 12.03 0.51 -1.73
C GLU A 68 11.29 1.84 -1.91
N VAL A 69 12.02 2.93 -1.86
CA VAL A 69 11.47 4.27 -2.04
C VAL A 69 12.24 4.96 -3.16
N VAL A 70 11.53 5.32 -4.21
CA VAL A 70 12.07 6.15 -5.31
C VAL A 70 11.46 7.52 -5.17
N LYS A 71 12.29 8.54 -5.02
CA LYS A 71 11.85 9.93 -4.87
C LYS A 71 12.31 10.78 -6.06
N MET A 72 11.58 11.83 -6.34
CA MET A 72 11.92 12.84 -7.33
C MET A 72 11.96 14.23 -6.68
N GLN A 73 12.98 15.01 -7.03
CA GLN A 73 13.10 16.41 -6.65
C GLN A 73 13.51 17.26 -7.86
N ASP A 74 13.45 18.58 -7.75
CA ASP A 74 13.97 19.43 -8.79
C ASP A 74 15.48 19.19 -8.95
N ALA A 75 15.93 19.00 -10.19
CA ALA A 75 17.34 18.77 -10.44
C ALA A 75 18.15 20.02 -10.09
N PRO A 76 19.34 19.87 -9.47
CA PRO A 76 20.24 21.00 -9.26
C PRO A 76 20.69 21.59 -10.61
N GLU A 77 21.12 22.85 -10.62
CA GLU A 77 21.60 23.54 -11.84
C GLU A 77 22.79 22.80 -12.48
N ASN A 78 23.65 22.21 -11.66
CA ASN A 78 24.81 21.43 -12.07
C ASN A 78 24.72 20.02 -11.46
N PRO A 79 24.03 19.06 -12.11
CA PRO A 79 23.99 17.68 -11.65
C PRO A 79 25.39 17.05 -11.66
N GLY A 80 25.66 16.22 -10.67
CA GLY A 80 26.90 15.40 -10.65
C GLY A 80 26.87 14.28 -11.71
N ASP A 81 28.03 13.72 -12.01
CA ASP A 81 28.18 12.65 -13.04
C ASP A 81 27.36 11.39 -12.75
N PHE A 82 26.97 11.18 -11.50
CA PHE A 82 26.18 10.00 -11.06
C PHE A 82 24.71 10.33 -10.78
N ASP A 83 24.28 11.58 -10.97
CA ASP A 83 22.90 11.98 -10.73
C ASP A 83 21.98 11.48 -11.84
N MET A 84 20.96 10.73 -11.47
CA MET A 84 19.94 10.29 -12.41
C MET A 84 18.94 11.44 -12.64
N VAL A 85 19.06 12.11 -13.78
CA VAL A 85 18.19 13.23 -14.14
C VAL A 85 17.27 12.83 -15.28
N LEU A 86 15.96 13.01 -15.09
CA LEU A 86 14.96 12.94 -16.15
C LEU A 86 14.56 14.34 -16.58
N GLN A 87 14.32 14.51 -17.88
CA GLN A 87 13.83 15.76 -18.46
C GLN A 87 12.52 15.46 -19.21
N ASN A 88 11.49 16.27 -18.97
CA ASN A 88 10.24 16.18 -19.72
C ASN A 88 10.34 16.97 -21.05
N ALA A 89 9.28 16.89 -21.86
CA ALA A 89 9.22 17.57 -23.17
C ALA A 89 9.28 19.11 -23.06
N GLU A 90 8.93 19.67 -21.91
CA GLU A 90 8.94 21.11 -21.62
C GLU A 90 10.29 21.59 -21.05
N GLY A 91 11.27 20.68 -20.92
CA GLY A 91 12.61 21.00 -20.42
C GLY A 91 12.76 20.99 -18.90
N ILE A 92 11.71 20.63 -18.15
CA ILE A 92 11.77 20.52 -16.69
C ILE A 92 12.61 19.31 -16.33
N LYS A 93 13.63 19.51 -15.50
CA LYS A 93 14.54 18.46 -15.04
C LYS A 93 14.22 18.05 -13.62
N LYS A 94 14.10 16.74 -13.40
CA LYS A 94 13.93 16.11 -12.09
C LYS A 94 15.07 15.15 -11.83
N GLN A 95 15.65 15.22 -10.65
CA GLN A 95 16.61 14.23 -10.15
C GLN A 95 15.86 13.10 -9.46
N ILE A 96 16.24 11.87 -9.77
CA ILE A 96 15.73 10.65 -9.11
C ILE A 96 16.77 10.15 -8.13
N TYR A 97 16.32 9.75 -6.96
CA TYR A 97 17.15 9.06 -5.98
C TYR A 97 16.40 7.93 -5.30
N PHE A 98 17.16 6.92 -4.86
CA PHE A 98 16.65 5.71 -4.27
C PHE A 98 16.98 5.68 -2.78
N GLU A 99 16.01 5.28 -1.98
CA GLU A 99 16.19 4.99 -0.56
C GLU A 99 15.71 3.56 -0.32
N ASN A 100 16.54 2.76 0.33
CA ASN A 100 16.19 1.41 0.78
C ASN A 100 16.25 1.39 2.31
N PRO A 101 15.17 1.79 3.00
CA PRO A 101 15.13 1.77 4.44
C PRO A 101 15.38 0.35 4.97
N THR A 102 16.24 0.22 5.96
CA THR A 102 16.43 -1.06 6.64
C THR A 102 15.18 -1.40 7.43
N VAL A 103 14.63 -2.58 7.20
CA VAL A 103 13.49 -3.11 7.94
C VAL A 103 14.03 -4.11 8.96
N GLU A 104 13.83 -3.84 10.25
CA GLU A 104 14.21 -4.76 11.30
C GLU A 104 13.28 -5.98 11.32
N ALA A 105 13.86 -7.14 11.63
CA ALA A 105 13.09 -8.36 11.78
C ALA A 105 12.22 -8.24 13.05
N ASN A 106 10.91 -8.34 12.88
CA ASN A 106 9.93 -8.26 13.96
C ASN A 106 8.91 -9.40 13.87
N ASN A 107 8.17 -9.59 14.94
CA ASN A 107 7.00 -10.47 14.99
C ASN A 107 5.74 -9.61 15.03
N ALA A 108 5.04 -9.53 13.89
CA ALA A 108 3.89 -8.64 13.74
C ALA A 108 2.76 -8.90 14.76
N ILE A 109 2.55 -10.16 15.18
CA ILE A 109 1.54 -10.51 16.20
C ILE A 109 1.99 -10.04 17.59
N LEU A 110 3.28 -10.21 17.91
CA LEU A 110 3.82 -9.74 19.17
C LEU A 110 3.74 -8.21 19.25
N ASP A 111 4.17 -7.51 18.21
CA ASP A 111 4.09 -6.04 18.10
C ASP A 111 2.65 -5.53 18.28
N GLU A 112 1.67 -6.23 17.67
CA GLU A 112 0.25 -5.89 17.83
C GLU A 112 -0.21 -6.01 19.28
N LEU A 113 0.15 -7.12 19.95
CA LEU A 113 -0.21 -7.35 21.36
C LEU A 113 0.47 -6.36 22.30
N GLU A 114 1.77 -6.09 22.11
CA GLU A 114 2.54 -5.14 22.91
C GLU A 114 2.00 -3.71 22.77
N THR A 115 1.74 -3.26 21.54
CA THR A 115 1.17 -1.93 21.30
C THR A 115 -0.26 -1.78 21.84
N PHE A 116 -1.03 -2.87 21.88
CA PHE A 116 -2.35 -2.87 22.48
C PHE A 116 -2.28 -2.83 24.02
N ASP A 117 -1.38 -3.61 24.61
CA ASP A 117 -1.11 -3.57 26.07
C ASP A 117 -0.65 -2.17 26.51
N ASP A 118 0.29 -1.57 25.78
CA ASP A 118 0.74 -0.20 26.01
C ASP A 118 -0.41 0.82 25.94
N ALA A 119 -1.32 0.65 24.99
CA ALA A 119 -2.48 1.53 24.86
C ALA A 119 -3.42 1.43 26.07
N ILE A 120 -3.62 0.22 26.60
CA ILE A 120 -4.42 -0.02 27.82
C ILE A 120 -3.74 0.61 29.04
N ASN A 121 -2.45 0.32 29.26
CA ASN A 121 -1.71 0.77 30.43
C ASN A 121 -1.54 2.29 30.49
N ASN A 122 -1.41 2.93 29.33
CA ASN A 122 -1.24 4.39 29.22
C ASN A 122 -2.54 5.13 28.96
N ASN A 123 -3.69 4.43 28.87
CA ASN A 123 -5.00 4.99 28.54
C ASN A 123 -4.99 5.83 27.26
N THR A 124 -4.34 5.31 26.22
CA THR A 124 -4.23 5.92 24.88
C THR A 124 -5.05 5.16 23.86
N THR A 125 -5.26 5.77 22.68
CA THR A 125 -5.93 5.09 21.57
C THR A 125 -4.97 4.07 20.94
N PRO A 126 -5.39 2.81 20.70
CA PRO A 126 -4.61 1.84 19.96
C PRO A 126 -4.19 2.34 18.57
N ILE A 127 -3.04 1.90 18.09
CA ILE A 127 -2.52 2.26 16.75
C ILE A 127 -3.53 1.94 15.65
N VAL A 128 -4.19 0.78 15.74
CA VAL A 128 -5.33 0.40 14.89
C VAL A 128 -6.58 0.42 15.76
N SER A 129 -7.43 1.44 15.54
CA SER A 129 -8.66 1.58 16.30
C SER A 129 -9.77 0.65 15.79
N LEU A 130 -10.81 0.45 16.62
CA LEU A 130 -12.00 -0.32 16.25
C LEU A 130 -12.69 0.26 15.01
N GLU A 131 -12.73 1.59 14.88
CA GLU A 131 -13.30 2.28 13.73
C GLU A 131 -12.53 1.97 12.45
N GLN A 132 -11.18 1.95 12.51
CA GLN A 132 -10.34 1.62 11.35
C GLN A 132 -10.51 0.15 10.95
N GLY A 133 -10.55 -0.77 11.91
CA GLY A 133 -10.81 -2.19 11.66
C GLY A 133 -12.21 -2.42 11.05
N THR A 134 -13.22 -1.75 11.59
CA THR A 134 -14.60 -1.80 11.08
C THR A 134 -14.69 -1.25 9.65
N GLU A 135 -14.01 -0.13 9.36
CA GLU A 135 -13.99 0.45 8.01
C GLU A 135 -13.29 -0.48 7.00
N ALA A 136 -12.22 -1.14 7.38
CA ALA A 136 -11.55 -2.13 6.53
C ALA A 136 -12.49 -3.30 6.19
N LEU A 137 -13.22 -3.82 7.17
CA LEU A 137 -14.23 -4.88 6.95
C LEU A 137 -15.39 -4.40 6.08
N ARG A 138 -15.86 -3.16 6.30
CA ARG A 138 -16.92 -2.56 5.47
C ARG A 138 -16.50 -2.48 4.01
N VAL A 139 -15.28 -2.04 3.74
CA VAL A 139 -14.75 -1.97 2.36
C VAL A 139 -14.59 -3.36 1.77
N ALA A 140 -14.09 -4.34 2.53
CA ALA A 140 -14.01 -5.72 2.08
C ALA A 140 -15.39 -6.30 1.72
N GLN A 141 -16.42 -6.00 2.52
CA GLN A 141 -17.81 -6.42 2.23
C GLN A 141 -18.36 -5.74 0.96
N MET A 142 -18.02 -4.46 0.71
CA MET A 142 -18.40 -3.80 -0.55
C MET A 142 -17.79 -4.51 -1.76
N VAL A 143 -16.53 -4.93 -1.67
CA VAL A 143 -15.85 -5.71 -2.72
C VAL A 143 -16.54 -7.05 -2.95
N ILE A 144 -16.88 -7.78 -1.87
CA ILE A 144 -17.53 -9.10 -1.97
C ILE A 144 -18.94 -8.98 -2.57
N ASN A 145 -19.65 -7.90 -2.28
CA ASN A 145 -21.02 -7.71 -2.76
C ASN A 145 -21.09 -7.24 -4.23
N ASP A 146 -19.96 -6.90 -4.84
CA ASP A 146 -19.90 -6.39 -6.22
C ASP A 146 -19.66 -7.52 -7.26
N PHE A 147 -19.41 -8.78 -6.80
CA PHE A 147 -19.26 -9.97 -7.67
C PHE A 147 -20.02 -11.20 -7.19
#